data_fb07ca32293597f7e267a7c92c3fc272
#
_entry.id   fb07ca32293597f7e267a7c92c3fc272
#
_cell.length_a   1.000
_cell.length_b   1.000
_cell.length_c   1.000
_cell.angle_alpha   90.00
_cell.angle_beta   90.00
_cell.angle_gamma   90.00
#
_symmetry.space_group_name_H-M   'P 1'
#
loop_
_entity.id
_entity.type
_entity.pdbx_description
1 polymer ?
#
loop_
_entity_poly.entity_id
_entity_poly.type
_entity_poly.pdbx_seq_one_letter_code
_entity_poly.pdbx_strand_id
1 'polypeptide(L)'
;MSTLVAPKKEAADSIFNDKNLHAKNKVYQTKELNLWYGSNHALKQINLDIYENEVTAIIGPSGCGKSTYIKALNRMIEMVPSVKTSGEIQYRGRNIFDKRYGVEELRTKVGMVFQKPNPFPKSIYENVVYGPRIHGIRDKKVLNQIVEKSLKGAALWDEVKDRLQDNAYGLSGGQQQRLCIARCLAIEPDVILMDEPTSALDPISTLKVEELVQILKKEYSIIIVTHNMQQAARISDRTAFFLNGEVVEFAETDKIFSNPTDKRTEDYITGRFG
;
A
#
# COMPACT_ATOMS: atom_id res chain seq x y z
N MET A 1 37.52 62.28 -16.43
CA MET A 1 37.06 61.19 -17.36
C MET A 1 36.87 59.96 -16.51
N SER A 2 35.67 59.66 -16.21
CA SER A 2 35.24 58.59 -15.30
C SER A 2 34.79 57.39 -16.15
N THR A 3 35.44 56.27 -16.03
CA THR A 3 35.07 55.00 -16.65
C THR A 3 34.27 54.15 -15.66
N LEU A 4 32.98 54.03 -15.88
CA LEU A 4 32.08 53.15 -15.19
C LEU A 4 32.39 51.69 -15.60
N VAL A 5 32.70 50.89 -14.61
CA VAL A 5 32.83 49.43 -14.73
C VAL A 5 31.46 48.83 -14.36
N ALA A 6 30.87 48.07 -15.32
CA ALA A 6 29.63 47.33 -15.11
C ALA A 6 29.85 46.14 -14.17
N PRO A 7 28.88 45.74 -13.32
CA PRO A 7 28.99 44.59 -12.45
C PRO A 7 28.80 43.29 -13.23
N LYS A 8 29.63 42.31 -12.95
CA LYS A 8 29.65 40.95 -13.51
C LYS A 8 28.35 40.20 -13.18
N LYS A 9 27.80 39.60 -14.23
CA LYS A 9 26.67 38.68 -14.27
C LYS A 9 27.18 37.25 -13.99
N GLU A 10 27.48 36.92 -12.72
CA GLU A 10 28.00 35.62 -12.32
C GLU A 10 27.46 35.14 -10.96
N ALA A 11 26.16 35.27 -10.73
CA ALA A 11 25.54 34.76 -9.50
C ALA A 11 24.09 34.23 -9.69
N ALA A 12 23.71 33.85 -10.92
CA ALA A 12 22.36 33.35 -11.20
C ALA A 12 22.28 31.91 -11.72
N ASP A 13 23.40 31.22 -11.92
CA ASP A 13 23.42 29.87 -12.55
C ASP A 13 23.71 28.71 -11.59
N SER A 14 23.66 28.89 -10.27
CA SER A 14 23.94 27.81 -9.29
C SER A 14 22.71 27.22 -8.58
N ILE A 15 21.48 27.57 -9.00
CA ILE A 15 20.23 27.11 -8.32
C ILE A 15 19.48 26.04 -9.13
N PHE A 16 19.88 25.73 -10.37
CA PHE A 16 19.18 24.76 -11.22
C PHE A 16 20.09 23.65 -11.72
N ASN A 17 20.70 22.89 -10.83
CA ASN A 17 21.41 21.67 -11.27
C ASN A 17 21.28 20.53 -10.24
N ASP A 18 20.04 20.22 -9.82
CA ASP A 18 19.73 18.95 -9.15
C ASP A 18 18.92 18.09 -10.13
N LYS A 19 19.49 17.84 -11.32
CA LYS A 19 18.94 16.98 -12.37
C LYS A 19 19.40 15.54 -12.26
N ASN A 20 19.53 14.99 -11.05
CA ASN A 20 19.79 13.57 -10.83
C ASN A 20 18.83 12.95 -9.79
N LEU A 21 17.56 13.39 -9.75
CA LEU A 21 16.52 12.49 -9.30
C LEU A 21 16.25 11.53 -10.46
N HIS A 22 16.73 10.29 -10.38
CA HIS A 22 16.24 9.20 -11.21
C HIS A 22 14.72 9.24 -11.12
N ALA A 23 14.04 9.47 -12.25
CA ALA A 23 12.58 9.49 -12.28
C ALA A 23 12.11 8.11 -11.79
N LYS A 24 11.68 8.03 -10.52
CA LYS A 24 11.22 6.77 -9.93
C LYS A 24 10.05 6.26 -10.76
N ASN A 25 10.08 4.98 -11.09
CA ASN A 25 9.01 4.36 -11.85
C ASN A 25 7.71 4.41 -11.04
N LYS A 26 6.62 4.77 -11.71
CA LYS A 26 5.29 4.74 -11.11
C LYS A 26 4.70 3.35 -11.26
N VAL A 27 4.31 2.73 -10.16
CA VAL A 27 3.55 1.46 -10.19
C VAL A 27 2.07 1.74 -10.40
N TYR A 28 1.53 2.81 -9.79
CA TYR A 28 0.18 3.29 -10.05
C TYR A 28 0.18 4.77 -10.41
N GLN A 29 -0.72 5.13 -11.33
CA GLN A 29 -1.09 6.52 -11.60
C GLN A 29 -2.61 6.62 -11.61
N THR A 30 -3.17 7.40 -10.69
CA THR A 30 -4.60 7.70 -10.62
C THR A 30 -4.85 9.10 -11.17
N LYS A 31 -5.83 9.24 -12.07
CA LYS A 31 -6.18 10.50 -12.73
C LYS A 31 -7.68 10.74 -12.61
N GLU A 32 -8.04 11.83 -11.94
CA GLU A 32 -9.42 12.33 -11.80
C GLU A 32 -10.42 11.25 -11.39
N LEU A 33 -9.97 10.30 -10.54
CA LEU A 33 -10.82 9.21 -10.10
C LEU A 33 -11.96 9.72 -9.25
N ASN A 34 -13.16 9.44 -9.68
CA ASN A 34 -14.37 9.60 -8.89
C ASN A 34 -15.01 8.23 -8.65
N LEU A 35 -15.60 8.03 -7.48
CA LEU A 35 -16.27 6.79 -7.11
C LEU A 35 -17.52 7.08 -6.29
N TRP A 36 -18.61 6.42 -6.64
CA TRP A 36 -19.88 6.53 -5.94
C TRP A 36 -20.38 5.16 -5.48
N TYR A 37 -20.94 5.13 -4.28
CA TYR A 37 -21.77 4.05 -3.77
C TYR A 37 -23.24 4.52 -3.81
N GLY A 38 -23.98 4.14 -4.85
CA GLY A 38 -25.30 4.72 -5.11
C GLY A 38 -25.24 6.23 -5.33
N SER A 39 -25.83 7.02 -4.43
CA SER A 39 -25.77 8.50 -4.45
C SER A 39 -24.58 9.07 -3.67
N ASN A 40 -23.89 8.28 -2.85
CA ASN A 40 -22.77 8.77 -2.03
C ASN A 40 -21.50 8.89 -2.87
N HIS A 41 -20.97 10.10 -3.04
CA HIS A 41 -19.73 10.41 -3.72
C HIS A 41 -18.55 10.19 -2.75
N ALA A 42 -18.00 8.98 -2.76
CA ALA A 42 -17.01 8.52 -1.79
C ALA A 42 -15.56 8.94 -2.13
N LEU A 43 -15.22 9.04 -3.42
CA LEU A 43 -13.93 9.57 -3.89
C LEU A 43 -14.19 10.65 -4.93
N LYS A 44 -13.44 11.76 -4.82
CA LYS A 44 -13.67 12.99 -5.58
C LYS A 44 -12.38 13.44 -6.23
N GLN A 45 -12.29 13.29 -7.56
CA GLN A 45 -11.18 13.77 -8.40
C GLN A 45 -9.79 13.38 -7.85
N ILE A 46 -9.65 12.14 -7.39
CA ILE A 46 -8.37 11.66 -6.85
C ILE A 46 -7.31 11.67 -7.96
N ASN A 47 -6.21 12.38 -7.68
CA ASN A 47 -4.99 12.37 -8.47
C ASN A 47 -3.85 11.93 -7.54
N LEU A 48 -3.24 10.76 -7.82
CA LEU A 48 -2.21 10.20 -6.96
C LEU A 48 -1.28 9.28 -7.76
N ASP A 49 0.01 9.53 -7.65
CA ASP A 49 1.07 8.69 -8.21
C ASP A 49 1.70 7.84 -7.10
N ILE A 50 1.83 6.54 -7.31
CA ILE A 50 2.47 5.62 -6.36
C ILE A 50 3.69 5.01 -7.04
N TYR A 51 4.80 4.96 -6.31
CA TYR A 51 6.11 4.61 -6.86
C TYR A 51 6.51 3.17 -6.49
N GLU A 52 7.36 2.58 -7.34
CA GLU A 52 7.88 1.22 -7.14
C GLU A 52 8.82 1.16 -5.93
N ASN A 53 8.75 0.04 -5.20
CA ASN A 53 9.65 -0.28 -4.07
C ASN A 53 9.68 0.81 -2.98
N GLU A 54 8.53 1.44 -2.76
CA GLU A 54 8.29 2.38 -1.67
C GLU A 54 7.09 1.94 -0.83
N VAL A 55 7.06 2.40 0.40
CA VAL A 55 5.87 2.34 1.25
C VAL A 55 5.13 3.67 1.12
N THR A 56 3.94 3.63 0.53
CA THR A 56 3.02 4.78 0.51
C THR A 56 1.97 4.60 1.60
N ALA A 57 1.98 5.46 2.62
CA ALA A 57 0.92 5.51 3.62
C ALA A 57 -0.25 6.38 3.15
N ILE A 58 -1.46 5.95 3.45
CA ILE A 58 -2.69 6.72 3.27
C ILE A 58 -3.27 6.96 4.65
N ILE A 59 -3.29 8.23 5.09
CA ILE A 59 -3.81 8.67 6.38
C ILE A 59 -5.04 9.54 6.22
N GLY A 60 -5.80 9.74 7.30
CA GLY A 60 -6.98 10.60 7.35
C GLY A 60 -8.04 10.07 8.29
N PRO A 61 -9.08 10.85 8.58
CA PRO A 61 -10.15 10.47 9.50
C PRO A 61 -10.95 9.27 9.00
N SER A 62 -11.71 8.64 9.90
CA SER A 62 -12.59 7.52 9.53
C SER A 62 -13.63 7.98 8.50
N GLY A 63 -13.93 7.15 7.52
CA GLY A 63 -14.92 7.44 6.48
C GLY A 63 -14.47 8.38 5.36
N CYS A 64 -13.23 8.90 5.36
CA CYS A 64 -12.75 9.83 4.32
C CYS A 64 -12.40 9.19 2.97
N GLY A 65 -12.60 7.87 2.78
CA GLY A 65 -12.40 7.20 1.47
C GLY A 65 -11.15 6.33 1.36
N LYS A 66 -10.27 6.23 2.36
CA LYS A 66 -9.01 5.45 2.31
C LYS A 66 -9.19 3.99 1.89
N SER A 67 -10.04 3.25 2.61
CA SER A 67 -10.33 1.84 2.30
C SER A 67 -11.08 1.68 0.97
N THR A 68 -11.82 2.69 0.53
CA THR A 68 -12.45 2.71 -0.79
C THR A 68 -11.38 2.84 -1.88
N TYR A 69 -10.43 3.75 -1.69
CA TYR A 69 -9.34 3.96 -2.66
C TYR A 69 -8.45 2.72 -2.79
N ILE A 70 -7.99 2.16 -1.67
CA ILE A 70 -7.12 0.97 -1.72
C ILE A 70 -7.81 -0.23 -2.38
N LYS A 71 -9.14 -0.40 -2.16
CA LYS A 71 -9.95 -1.44 -2.81
C LYS A 71 -10.21 -1.14 -4.30
N ALA A 72 -10.13 0.12 -4.72
CA ALA A 72 -10.22 0.47 -6.14
C ALA A 72 -8.97 0.01 -6.91
N LEU A 73 -7.78 0.05 -6.29
CA LEU A 73 -6.52 -0.33 -6.93
C LEU A 73 -6.47 -1.80 -7.40
N ASN A 74 -7.24 -2.70 -6.78
CA ASN A 74 -7.35 -4.11 -7.19
C ASN A 74 -8.77 -4.49 -7.67
N ARG A 75 -9.61 -3.50 -7.96
CA ARG A 75 -10.99 -3.65 -8.44
C ARG A 75 -11.91 -4.43 -7.48
N MET A 76 -11.57 -4.53 -6.18
CA MET A 76 -12.47 -5.14 -5.20
C MET A 76 -13.74 -4.33 -4.97
N ILE A 77 -13.73 -3.04 -5.28
CA ILE A 77 -14.92 -2.18 -5.23
C ILE A 77 -16.07 -2.68 -6.13
N GLU A 78 -15.74 -3.38 -7.22
CA GLU A 78 -16.74 -3.94 -8.16
C GLU A 78 -17.59 -5.06 -7.53
N MET A 79 -17.18 -5.60 -6.38
CA MET A 79 -17.97 -6.57 -5.62
C MET A 79 -19.14 -5.91 -4.87
N VAL A 80 -19.13 -4.58 -4.75
CA VAL A 80 -20.20 -3.83 -4.10
C VAL A 80 -21.25 -3.45 -5.16
N PRO A 81 -22.51 -3.88 -5.01
CA PRO A 81 -23.59 -3.46 -5.92
C PRO A 81 -23.69 -1.94 -5.98
N SER A 82 -24.07 -1.40 -7.14
CA SER A 82 -24.28 0.03 -7.37
C SER A 82 -23.02 0.92 -7.35
N VAL A 83 -21.81 0.37 -7.34
CA VAL A 83 -20.58 1.16 -7.51
C VAL A 83 -20.52 1.75 -8.93
N LYS A 84 -20.20 3.04 -9.01
CA LYS A 84 -19.88 3.76 -10.25
C LYS A 84 -18.53 4.43 -10.11
N THR A 85 -17.74 4.38 -11.16
CA THR A 85 -16.43 5.04 -11.23
C THR A 85 -16.33 5.89 -12.49
N SER A 86 -15.56 6.97 -12.44
CA SER A 86 -15.08 7.72 -13.60
C SER A 86 -13.63 8.13 -13.36
N GLY A 87 -12.92 8.53 -14.40
CA GLY A 87 -11.49 8.76 -14.36
C GLY A 87 -10.70 7.46 -14.62
N GLU A 88 -9.43 7.46 -14.29
CA GLU A 88 -8.52 6.35 -14.61
C GLU A 88 -7.68 5.92 -13.41
N ILE A 89 -7.44 4.63 -13.30
CA ILE A 89 -6.34 4.05 -12.51
C ILE A 89 -5.47 3.25 -13.47
N GLN A 90 -4.24 3.68 -13.64
CA GLN A 90 -3.26 2.97 -14.45
C GLN A 90 -2.33 2.18 -13.54
N TYR A 91 -2.24 0.87 -13.75
CA TYR A 91 -1.23 -0.01 -13.19
C TYR A 91 -0.19 -0.30 -14.27
N ARG A 92 1.07 0.09 -14.03
CA ARG A 92 2.16 -0.01 -15.02
C ARG A 92 1.75 0.52 -16.40
N GLY A 93 1.08 1.68 -16.45
CA GLY A 93 0.66 2.34 -17.68
C GLY A 93 -0.58 1.76 -18.37
N ARG A 94 -1.21 0.70 -17.83
CA ARG A 94 -2.46 0.13 -18.36
C ARG A 94 -3.64 0.50 -17.44
N ASN A 95 -4.70 1.07 -18.00
CA ASN A 95 -5.91 1.36 -17.24
C ASN A 95 -6.56 0.06 -16.74
N ILE A 96 -6.66 -0.12 -15.43
CA ILE A 96 -7.22 -1.33 -14.82
C ILE A 96 -8.73 -1.49 -15.05
N PHE A 97 -9.44 -0.41 -15.44
CA PHE A 97 -10.87 -0.46 -15.76
C PHE A 97 -11.14 -0.75 -17.26
N ASP A 98 -10.11 -0.91 -18.09
CA ASP A 98 -10.29 -1.38 -19.47
C ASP A 98 -10.95 -2.76 -19.46
N LYS A 99 -12.00 -2.94 -20.29
CA LYS A 99 -12.75 -4.21 -20.39
C LYS A 99 -11.88 -5.41 -20.78
N ARG A 100 -10.75 -5.14 -21.45
CA ARG A 100 -9.78 -6.16 -21.86
C ARG A 100 -8.75 -6.51 -20.76
N TYR A 101 -8.80 -5.81 -19.62
CA TYR A 101 -7.90 -6.11 -18.49
C TYR A 101 -8.56 -7.16 -17.59
N GLY A 102 -7.98 -8.35 -17.52
CA GLY A 102 -8.45 -9.45 -16.67
C GLY A 102 -8.35 -9.11 -15.18
N VAL A 103 -9.45 -9.25 -14.45
CA VAL A 103 -9.45 -8.99 -12.99
C VAL A 103 -8.56 -9.98 -12.25
N GLU A 104 -8.53 -11.23 -12.69
CA GLU A 104 -7.66 -12.27 -12.14
C GLU A 104 -6.19 -11.94 -12.36
N GLU A 105 -5.82 -11.45 -13.57
CA GLU A 105 -4.47 -10.99 -13.87
C GLU A 105 -4.04 -9.88 -12.91
N LEU A 106 -4.90 -8.87 -12.72
CA LEU A 106 -4.62 -7.77 -11.79
C LEU A 106 -4.44 -8.29 -10.37
N ARG A 107 -5.35 -9.14 -9.87
CA ARG A 107 -5.33 -9.62 -8.48
C ARG A 107 -4.20 -10.61 -8.20
N THR A 108 -3.59 -11.21 -9.22
CA THR A 108 -2.35 -11.97 -9.08
C THR A 108 -1.17 -11.04 -8.81
N LYS A 109 -1.16 -9.85 -9.44
CA LYS A 109 -0.09 -8.86 -9.32
C LYS A 109 -0.26 -7.92 -8.14
N VAL A 110 -1.47 -7.78 -7.62
CA VAL A 110 -1.85 -6.83 -6.58
C VAL A 110 -2.53 -7.57 -5.44
N GLY A 111 -1.73 -7.99 -4.48
CA GLY A 111 -2.20 -8.70 -3.30
C GLY A 111 -2.84 -7.76 -2.28
N MET A 112 -3.71 -8.30 -1.41
CA MET A 112 -4.36 -7.51 -0.36
C MET A 112 -4.36 -8.20 0.98
N VAL A 113 -3.98 -7.45 2.01
CA VAL A 113 -4.02 -7.81 3.42
C VAL A 113 -5.08 -6.94 4.10
N PHE A 114 -6.02 -7.58 4.77
CA PHE A 114 -7.18 -6.92 5.39
C PHE A 114 -6.93 -6.53 6.84
N GLN A 115 -7.75 -5.62 7.34
CA GLN A 115 -7.73 -5.13 8.70
C GLN A 115 -7.87 -6.25 9.74
N LYS A 116 -8.83 -7.16 9.53
CA LYS A 116 -8.97 -8.36 10.36
C LYS A 116 -8.29 -9.52 9.68
N PRO A 117 -7.42 -10.27 10.39
CA PRO A 117 -6.87 -11.50 9.85
C PRO A 117 -7.98 -12.41 9.34
N ASN A 118 -7.82 -12.94 8.15
CA ASN A 118 -8.81 -13.80 7.51
C ASN A 118 -8.20 -15.08 6.95
N PRO A 119 -7.50 -15.87 7.76
CA PRO A 119 -7.02 -17.17 7.31
C PRO A 119 -8.22 -18.05 6.91
N PHE A 120 -8.00 -18.94 5.96
CA PHE A 120 -9.00 -19.97 5.64
C PHE A 120 -9.09 -20.98 6.78
N PRO A 121 -10.26 -21.62 7.02
CA PRO A 121 -10.46 -22.69 8.01
C PRO A 121 -9.77 -24.00 7.57
N LYS A 122 -8.46 -23.92 7.37
CA LYS A 122 -7.56 -24.94 6.85
C LYS A 122 -6.26 -24.90 7.64
N SER A 123 -5.32 -25.82 7.33
CA SER A 123 -4.00 -25.79 7.93
C SER A 123 -3.20 -24.56 7.50
N ILE A 124 -2.12 -24.27 8.24
CA ILE A 124 -1.15 -23.22 7.91
C ILE A 124 -0.61 -23.46 6.49
N TYR A 125 -0.21 -24.70 6.18
CA TYR A 125 0.27 -25.11 4.87
C TYR A 125 -0.75 -24.82 3.78
N GLU A 126 -1.99 -25.27 3.97
CA GLU A 126 -3.07 -25.11 2.99
C GLU A 126 -3.44 -23.64 2.74
N ASN A 127 -3.27 -22.78 3.73
CA ASN A 127 -3.46 -21.34 3.55
C ASN A 127 -2.44 -20.77 2.55
N VAL A 128 -1.16 -21.15 2.66
CA VAL A 128 -0.10 -20.61 1.81
C VAL A 128 -0.16 -21.18 0.39
N VAL A 129 -0.39 -22.49 0.24
CA VAL A 129 -0.42 -23.14 -1.09
C VAL A 129 -1.71 -22.89 -1.87
N TYR A 130 -2.71 -22.27 -1.27
CA TYR A 130 -4.02 -22.09 -1.90
C TYR A 130 -3.91 -21.31 -3.21
N GLY A 131 -3.25 -20.13 -3.19
CA GLY A 131 -3.02 -19.32 -4.38
C GLY A 131 -2.21 -20.05 -5.46
N PRO A 132 -1.01 -20.54 -5.16
CA PRO A 132 -0.19 -21.32 -6.10
C PRO A 132 -0.93 -22.48 -6.76
N ARG A 133 -1.77 -23.22 -6.01
CA ARG A 133 -2.58 -24.32 -6.58
C ARG A 133 -3.65 -23.84 -7.55
N ILE A 134 -4.31 -22.73 -7.29
CA ILE A 134 -5.28 -22.13 -8.23
C ILE A 134 -4.57 -21.73 -9.52
N HIS A 135 -3.31 -21.26 -9.43
CA HIS A 135 -2.48 -20.93 -10.57
C HIS A 135 -1.80 -22.16 -11.23
N GLY A 136 -2.23 -23.39 -10.87
CA GLY A 136 -1.85 -24.62 -11.54
C GLY A 136 -0.58 -25.31 -11.02
N ILE A 137 0.06 -24.78 -9.96
CA ILE A 137 1.24 -25.43 -9.34
C ILE A 137 0.77 -26.64 -8.53
N ARG A 138 1.20 -27.85 -8.95
CA ARG A 138 0.80 -29.12 -8.30
C ARG A 138 1.97 -29.90 -7.74
N ASP A 139 3.19 -29.61 -8.19
CA ASP A 139 4.40 -30.29 -7.70
C ASP A 139 4.60 -30.00 -6.20
N LYS A 140 4.62 -31.07 -5.40
CA LYS A 140 4.74 -30.99 -3.94
C LYS A 140 6.07 -30.39 -3.48
N LYS A 141 7.17 -30.61 -4.23
CA LYS A 141 8.47 -30.04 -3.87
C LYS A 141 8.46 -28.53 -4.07
N VAL A 142 7.90 -28.07 -5.21
CA VAL A 142 7.73 -26.63 -5.50
C VAL A 142 6.82 -25.97 -4.47
N LEU A 143 5.68 -26.59 -4.14
CA LEU A 143 4.77 -26.06 -3.11
C LEU A 143 5.45 -25.95 -1.74
N ASN A 144 6.26 -26.94 -1.34
CA ASN A 144 6.99 -26.89 -0.08
C ASN A 144 7.99 -25.72 -0.05
N GLN A 145 8.70 -25.48 -1.16
CA GLN A 145 9.62 -24.34 -1.30
C GLN A 145 8.89 -22.99 -1.21
N ILE A 146 7.73 -22.89 -1.87
CA ILE A 146 6.87 -21.69 -1.78
C ILE A 146 6.43 -21.45 -0.32
N VAL A 147 5.98 -22.49 0.37
CA VAL A 147 5.54 -22.39 1.78
C VAL A 147 6.68 -21.89 2.66
N GLU A 148 7.86 -22.50 2.56
CA GLU A 148 9.03 -22.09 3.33
C GLU A 148 9.43 -20.64 3.02
N LYS A 149 9.57 -20.30 1.72
CA LYS A 149 9.92 -18.95 1.27
C LYS A 149 8.91 -17.91 1.79
N SER A 150 7.61 -18.17 1.62
CA SER A 150 6.55 -17.23 2.00
C SER A 150 6.42 -17.05 3.50
N LEU A 151 6.54 -18.13 4.28
CA LEU A 151 6.51 -18.04 5.74
C LEU A 151 7.77 -17.36 6.31
N LYS A 152 8.94 -17.58 5.70
CA LYS A 152 10.17 -16.83 6.02
C LYS A 152 10.01 -15.35 5.67
N GLY A 153 9.51 -15.06 4.47
CA GLY A 153 9.21 -13.69 4.02
C GLY A 153 8.20 -12.96 4.90
N ALA A 154 7.32 -13.69 5.59
CA ALA A 154 6.36 -13.14 6.55
C ALA A 154 6.85 -13.18 8.01
N ALA A 155 8.12 -13.50 8.26
CA ALA A 155 8.72 -13.66 9.59
C ALA A 155 7.91 -14.60 10.52
N LEU A 156 7.36 -15.68 9.96
CA LEU A 156 6.50 -16.63 10.69
C LEU A 156 7.07 -18.07 10.71
N TRP A 157 8.03 -18.37 9.82
CA TRP A 157 8.55 -19.73 9.63
C TRP A 157 9.00 -20.42 10.93
N ASP A 158 9.84 -19.76 11.71
CA ASP A 158 10.42 -20.35 12.92
C ASP A 158 9.38 -20.63 14.03
N GLU A 159 8.25 -19.94 13.97
CA GLU A 159 7.15 -20.14 14.93
C GLU A 159 6.22 -21.29 14.51
N VAL A 160 6.22 -21.71 13.23
CA VAL A 160 5.20 -22.65 12.74
C VAL A 160 5.76 -23.84 11.92
N LYS A 161 7.06 -23.90 11.61
CA LYS A 161 7.66 -24.93 10.77
C LYS A 161 7.37 -26.36 11.20
N ASP A 162 7.26 -26.62 12.51
CA ASP A 162 7.02 -27.93 13.09
C ASP A 162 5.52 -28.30 13.20
N ARG A 163 4.62 -27.36 12.83
CA ARG A 163 3.16 -27.51 12.95
C ARG A 163 2.39 -26.98 11.74
N LEU A 164 2.96 -27.11 10.54
CA LEU A 164 2.36 -26.62 9.30
C LEU A 164 0.98 -27.22 8.99
N GLN A 165 0.68 -28.40 9.55
CA GLN A 165 -0.62 -29.07 9.35
C GLN A 165 -1.68 -28.66 10.39
N ASP A 166 -1.30 -27.86 11.40
CA ASP A 166 -2.25 -27.36 12.39
C ASP A 166 -3.22 -26.37 11.76
N ASN A 167 -4.43 -26.29 12.35
CA ASN A 167 -5.44 -25.34 11.91
C ASN A 167 -4.96 -23.90 12.14
N ALA A 168 -5.07 -23.07 11.10
CA ALA A 168 -4.65 -21.67 11.14
C ALA A 168 -5.38 -20.82 12.20
N TYR A 169 -6.59 -21.20 12.59
CA TYR A 169 -7.33 -20.52 13.68
C TYR A 169 -6.71 -20.75 15.08
N GLY A 170 -5.84 -21.74 15.24
CA GLY A 170 -5.06 -21.94 16.47
C GLY A 170 -3.89 -20.98 16.66
N LEU A 171 -3.61 -20.13 15.67
CA LEU A 171 -2.58 -19.10 15.73
C LEU A 171 -3.07 -17.86 16.50
N SER A 172 -2.15 -17.12 17.13
CA SER A 172 -2.46 -15.81 17.70
C SER A 172 -2.86 -14.80 16.62
N GLY A 173 -3.51 -13.70 16.97
CA GLY A 173 -3.93 -12.67 16.00
C GLY A 173 -2.78 -12.15 15.14
N GLY A 174 -1.62 -11.86 15.74
CA GLY A 174 -0.43 -11.43 15.03
C GLY A 174 0.16 -12.51 14.11
N GLN A 175 0.12 -13.79 14.54
CA GLN A 175 0.52 -14.91 13.69
C GLN A 175 -0.44 -15.11 12.50
N GLN A 176 -1.75 -14.99 12.76
CA GLN A 176 -2.76 -15.07 11.69
C GLN A 176 -2.56 -13.94 10.66
N GLN A 177 -2.26 -12.73 11.09
CA GLN A 177 -1.99 -11.61 10.20
C GLN A 177 -0.74 -11.87 9.34
N ARG A 178 0.35 -12.35 9.95
CA ARG A 178 1.56 -12.72 9.21
C ARG A 178 1.32 -13.92 8.28
N LEU A 179 0.43 -14.84 8.63
CA LEU A 179 0.00 -15.91 7.72
C LEU A 179 -0.77 -15.36 6.51
N CYS A 180 -1.62 -14.35 6.70
CA CYS A 180 -2.29 -13.67 5.58
C CYS A 180 -1.30 -12.94 4.69
N ILE A 181 -0.23 -12.35 5.25
CA ILE A 181 0.88 -11.78 4.48
C ILE A 181 1.62 -12.89 3.72
N ALA A 182 1.98 -14.02 4.36
CA ALA A 182 2.62 -15.16 3.70
C ALA A 182 1.78 -15.69 2.53
N ARG A 183 0.46 -15.80 2.71
CA ARG A 183 -0.48 -16.18 1.64
C ARG A 183 -0.44 -15.21 0.46
N CYS A 184 -0.31 -13.91 0.73
CA CYS A 184 -0.15 -12.89 -0.29
C CYS A 184 1.19 -13.05 -1.03
N LEU A 185 2.29 -13.25 -0.31
CA LEU A 185 3.63 -13.42 -0.88
C LEU A 185 3.77 -14.69 -1.74
N ALA A 186 2.98 -15.73 -1.46
CA ALA A 186 3.04 -17.02 -2.14
C ALA A 186 2.72 -16.96 -3.65
N ILE A 187 2.07 -15.92 -4.12
CA ILE A 187 1.76 -15.68 -5.54
C ILE A 187 2.70 -14.65 -6.19
N GLU A 188 3.74 -14.21 -5.46
CA GLU A 188 4.74 -13.24 -5.92
C GLU A 188 4.12 -11.99 -6.57
N PRO A 189 3.36 -11.19 -5.80
CA PRO A 189 2.73 -9.98 -6.32
C PRO A 189 3.79 -8.90 -6.61
N ASP A 190 3.44 -7.86 -7.38
CA ASP A 190 4.27 -6.67 -7.54
C ASP A 190 3.93 -5.61 -6.47
N VAL A 191 2.67 -5.62 -6.02
CA VAL A 191 2.12 -4.64 -5.07
C VAL A 191 1.41 -5.35 -3.93
N ILE A 192 1.62 -4.87 -2.71
CA ILE A 192 0.90 -5.33 -1.51
C ILE A 192 0.07 -4.18 -0.96
N LEU A 193 -1.24 -4.33 -0.99
CA LEU A 193 -2.20 -3.43 -0.39
C LEU A 193 -2.48 -3.88 1.05
N MET A 194 -2.41 -2.97 2.01
CA MET A 194 -2.65 -3.25 3.43
C MET A 194 -3.69 -2.28 3.99
N ASP A 195 -4.88 -2.77 4.31
CA ASP A 195 -5.96 -1.96 4.89
C ASP A 195 -5.93 -2.10 6.42
N GLU A 196 -5.32 -1.15 7.13
CA GLU A 196 -5.16 -1.10 8.59
C GLU A 196 -4.63 -2.42 9.21
N PRO A 197 -3.51 -2.98 8.72
CA PRO A 197 -3.10 -4.37 9.01
C PRO A 197 -2.74 -4.65 10.47
N THR A 198 -2.61 -3.62 11.30
CA THR A 198 -2.17 -3.72 12.70
C THR A 198 -3.21 -3.27 13.72
N SER A 199 -4.37 -2.77 13.26
CA SER A 199 -5.38 -2.16 14.15
C SER A 199 -6.00 -3.13 15.17
N ALA A 200 -5.95 -4.44 14.91
CA ALA A 200 -6.47 -5.49 15.80
C ALA A 200 -5.35 -6.25 16.53
N LEU A 201 -4.09 -5.76 16.48
CA LEU A 201 -2.93 -6.44 17.03
C LEU A 201 -2.45 -5.78 18.33
N ASP A 202 -1.81 -6.58 19.18
CA ASP A 202 -1.05 -6.10 20.31
C ASP A 202 0.21 -5.32 19.88
N PRO A 203 0.82 -4.50 20.77
CA PRO A 203 1.98 -3.68 20.40
C PRO A 203 3.19 -4.49 19.87
N ILE A 204 3.45 -5.68 20.43
CA ILE A 204 4.58 -6.52 19.99
C ILE A 204 4.33 -7.06 18.58
N SER A 205 3.13 -7.55 18.34
CA SER A 205 2.72 -8.03 17.01
C SER A 205 2.71 -6.89 15.98
N THR A 206 2.33 -5.67 16.39
CA THR A 206 2.37 -4.48 15.56
C THR A 206 3.80 -4.16 15.11
N LEU A 207 4.77 -4.14 16.03
CA LEU A 207 6.18 -3.91 15.71
C LEU A 207 6.72 -4.95 14.72
N LYS A 208 6.40 -6.23 14.91
CA LYS A 208 6.80 -7.30 13.98
C LYS A 208 6.26 -7.06 12.56
N VAL A 209 5.03 -6.56 12.41
CA VAL A 209 4.46 -6.23 11.09
C VAL A 209 5.13 -4.98 10.51
N GLU A 210 5.44 -3.97 11.32
CA GLU A 210 6.15 -2.77 10.86
C GLU A 210 7.55 -3.09 10.35
N GLU A 211 8.32 -3.90 11.09
CA GLU A 211 9.64 -4.39 10.67
C GLU A 211 9.54 -5.20 9.37
N LEU A 212 8.53 -6.05 9.27
CA LEU A 212 8.26 -6.83 8.07
C LEU A 212 7.99 -5.94 6.85
N VAL A 213 7.20 -4.88 6.98
CA VAL A 213 6.94 -3.90 5.92
C VAL A 213 8.24 -3.27 5.41
N GLN A 214 9.17 -2.90 6.33
CA GLN A 214 10.48 -2.34 5.96
C GLN A 214 11.38 -3.33 5.21
N ILE A 215 11.25 -4.61 5.50
CA ILE A 215 11.98 -5.66 4.76
C ILE A 215 11.35 -5.85 3.37
N LEU A 216 10.03 -5.97 3.31
CA LEU A 216 9.29 -6.27 2.09
C LEU A 216 9.36 -5.14 1.04
N LYS A 217 9.49 -3.87 1.45
CA LYS A 217 9.58 -2.75 0.49
C LYS A 217 10.76 -2.83 -0.47
N LYS A 218 11.78 -3.63 -0.14
CA LYS A 218 12.94 -3.83 -1.03
C LYS A 218 12.59 -4.58 -2.32
N GLU A 219 11.54 -5.38 -2.28
CA GLU A 219 11.08 -6.22 -3.39
C GLU A 219 9.69 -5.86 -3.88
N TYR A 220 8.85 -5.27 -3.02
CA TYR A 220 7.44 -4.99 -3.27
C TYR A 220 7.12 -3.52 -3.10
N SER A 221 6.20 -3.00 -3.92
CA SER A 221 5.58 -1.70 -3.67
C SER A 221 4.46 -1.88 -2.65
N ILE A 222 4.46 -1.11 -1.56
CA ILE A 222 3.50 -1.30 -0.47
C ILE A 222 2.63 -0.06 -0.33
N ILE A 223 1.32 -0.27 -0.26
CA ILE A 223 0.35 0.78 0.02
C ILE A 223 -0.37 0.41 1.31
N ILE A 224 -0.21 1.22 2.33
CA ILE A 224 -0.77 0.95 3.65
C ILE A 224 -1.75 2.04 4.07
N VAL A 225 -2.97 1.65 4.39
CA VAL A 225 -3.93 2.53 5.07
C VAL A 225 -3.71 2.37 6.56
N THR A 226 -3.60 3.49 7.27
CA THR A 226 -3.55 3.50 8.73
C THR A 226 -4.17 4.77 9.30
N HIS A 227 -4.79 4.66 10.47
CA HIS A 227 -5.20 5.81 11.27
C HIS A 227 -4.15 6.18 12.33
N ASN A 228 -3.08 5.37 12.46
CA ASN A 228 -1.98 5.64 13.39
C ASN A 228 -0.89 6.47 12.69
N MET A 229 -0.87 7.78 12.98
CA MET A 229 0.08 8.73 12.41
C MET A 229 1.54 8.39 12.75
N GLN A 230 1.79 7.92 13.98
CA GLN A 230 3.14 7.51 14.39
C GLN A 230 3.64 6.30 13.59
N GLN A 231 2.75 5.36 13.29
CA GLN A 231 3.06 4.25 12.41
C GLN A 231 3.41 4.73 11.01
N ALA A 232 2.55 5.57 10.40
CA ALA A 232 2.82 6.13 9.08
C ALA A 232 4.19 6.85 9.04
N ALA A 233 4.47 7.68 10.03
CA ALA A 233 5.74 8.40 10.13
C ALA A 233 6.98 7.48 10.21
N ARG A 234 6.85 6.31 10.86
CA ARG A 234 7.97 5.37 11.02
C ARG A 234 8.24 4.51 9.80
N ILE A 235 7.18 4.10 9.09
CA ILE A 235 7.31 3.02 8.11
C ILE A 235 7.17 3.46 6.65
N SER A 236 6.63 4.64 6.36
CA SER A 236 6.38 5.05 4.97
C SER A 236 7.46 5.99 4.42
N ASP A 237 7.66 5.90 3.12
CA ASP A 237 8.52 6.80 2.35
C ASP A 237 7.73 8.04 1.90
N ARG A 238 6.45 7.83 1.53
CA ARG A 238 5.50 8.89 1.14
C ARG A 238 4.19 8.72 1.88
N THR A 239 3.53 9.85 2.11
CA THR A 239 2.24 9.87 2.80
C THR A 239 1.23 10.71 2.01
N ALA A 240 0.03 10.15 1.82
CA ALA A 240 -1.13 10.82 1.25
C ALA A 240 -2.15 11.09 2.36
N PHE A 241 -2.51 12.36 2.54
CA PHE A 241 -3.58 12.73 3.46
C PHE A 241 -4.92 12.83 2.72
N PHE A 242 -5.88 12.01 3.15
CA PHE A 242 -7.24 11.94 2.63
C PHE A 242 -8.21 12.65 3.56
N LEU A 243 -9.08 13.48 2.99
CA LEU A 243 -10.14 14.18 3.71
C LEU A 243 -11.39 14.28 2.82
N ASN A 244 -12.55 13.87 3.33
CA ASN A 244 -13.86 14.01 2.66
C ASN A 244 -13.90 13.49 1.20
N GLY A 245 -13.15 12.43 0.92
CA GLY A 245 -13.06 11.80 -0.40
C GLY A 245 -12.03 12.43 -1.34
N GLU A 246 -11.21 13.35 -0.87
CA GLU A 246 -10.17 14.04 -1.66
C GLU A 246 -8.77 13.71 -1.12
N VAL A 247 -7.75 13.79 -1.97
CA VAL A 247 -6.34 13.86 -1.56
C VAL A 247 -6.00 15.32 -1.32
N VAL A 248 -5.78 15.66 -0.05
CA VAL A 248 -5.45 17.04 0.34
C VAL A 248 -3.99 17.35 0.09
N GLU A 249 -3.12 16.40 0.47
CA GLU A 249 -1.68 16.54 0.31
C GLU A 249 -1.04 15.18 0.09
N PHE A 250 -0.01 15.13 -0.77
CA PHE A 250 0.84 13.97 -1.01
C PHE A 250 2.29 14.39 -1.16
N ALA A 251 3.15 13.92 -0.28
CA ALA A 251 4.57 14.24 -0.31
C ALA A 251 5.41 13.15 0.37
N GLU A 252 6.71 13.36 0.44
CA GLU A 252 7.59 12.58 1.31
C GLU A 252 7.10 12.62 2.75
N THR A 253 7.17 11.50 3.44
CA THR A 253 6.60 11.34 4.80
C THR A 253 7.17 12.38 5.77
N ASP A 254 8.49 12.58 5.75
CA ASP A 254 9.13 13.58 6.61
C ASP A 254 8.56 14.97 6.39
N LYS A 255 8.28 15.36 5.13
CA LYS A 255 7.69 16.65 4.80
C LYS A 255 6.26 16.76 5.36
N ILE A 256 5.44 15.72 5.16
CA ILE A 256 4.05 15.71 5.66
C ILE A 256 4.03 15.89 7.18
N PHE A 257 4.90 15.22 7.92
CA PHE A 257 4.87 15.25 9.40
C PHE A 257 5.64 16.41 10.04
N SER A 258 6.62 17.03 9.33
CA SER A 258 7.42 18.13 9.89
C SER A 258 7.01 19.51 9.39
N ASN A 259 6.62 19.63 8.11
CA ASN A 259 6.30 20.92 7.47
C ASN A 259 5.29 20.72 6.33
N PRO A 260 4.05 20.33 6.65
CA PRO A 260 3.00 20.19 5.64
C PRO A 260 2.70 21.54 4.97
N THR A 261 2.28 21.49 3.71
CA THR A 261 1.96 22.70 2.93
C THR A 261 0.51 23.11 3.04
N ASP A 262 -0.40 22.16 3.31
CA ASP A 262 -1.83 22.44 3.50
C ASP A 262 -2.16 22.51 5.00
N LYS A 263 -2.83 23.59 5.39
CA LYS A 263 -3.22 23.80 6.79
C LYS A 263 -4.11 22.67 7.34
N ARG A 264 -4.95 22.07 6.50
CA ARG A 264 -5.81 20.93 6.91
C ARG A 264 -4.97 19.73 7.31
N THR A 265 -3.83 19.52 6.62
CA THR A 265 -2.85 18.48 6.96
C THR A 265 -2.20 18.79 8.31
N GLU A 266 -1.77 20.03 8.52
CA GLU A 266 -1.19 20.49 9.80
C GLU A 266 -2.17 20.31 10.96
N ASP A 267 -3.41 20.76 10.81
CA ASP A 267 -4.45 20.65 11.83
C ASP A 267 -4.74 19.17 12.17
N TYR A 268 -4.76 18.28 11.15
CA TYR A 268 -4.96 16.85 11.37
C TYR A 268 -3.83 16.22 12.16
N ILE A 269 -2.57 16.47 11.76
CA ILE A 269 -1.37 15.87 12.38
C ILE A 269 -1.18 16.38 13.81
N THR A 270 -1.48 17.65 14.06
CA THR A 270 -1.35 18.27 15.41
C THR A 270 -2.54 17.97 16.32
N GLY A 271 -3.54 17.22 15.86
CA GLY A 271 -4.74 16.91 16.65
C GLY A 271 -5.70 18.09 16.86
N ARG A 272 -5.56 19.16 16.08
CA ARG A 272 -6.45 20.36 16.12
C ARG A 272 -7.66 20.20 15.19
N PHE A 273 -7.84 19.01 14.67
CA PHE A 273 -8.90 18.66 13.73
C PHE A 273 -10.17 18.33 14.52
N GLY A 274 -11.17 19.22 14.52
CA GLY A 274 -12.45 19.06 15.20
C GLY A 274 -13.43 20.13 14.75
#